data_11099180e9c96bc939075304cdb16f20
#
_entry.id   11099180e9c96bc939075304cdb16f20
#
_cell.length_a   1.000
_cell.length_b   1.000
_cell.length_c   1.000
_cell.angle_alpha   90.00
_cell.angle_beta   90.00
_cell.angle_gamma   90.00
#
_symmetry.space_group_name_H-M   'P 1'
#
loop_
_entity.id
_entity.type
_entity.pdbx_description
1 polymer ?
#
loop_
_entity_poly.entity_id
_entity_poly.type
_entity_poly.pdbx_seq_one_letter_code
_entity_poly.pdbx_strand_id
1 'polypeptide(L)'
;MKTHLIFALLAAAMLALVISQSRKDTLSFENVILQAQNLAAEPWQPVQAVDSQRLQKLNYDQYRDIRWKEDQTLWRRLGLPFQIKFFITGHLHNTPITLFQVNRDSARQLKFAADYFDYGPLASDLNVLDKASGGFSGFRVHYPLNRPDLLDEVLVFLGGSYFRSLAREQVYGLSARGLAIDVHTPATKEEFPKFTAFWLVQPGANDKRLTLYALLDGPSVTGAYEFNITPGDATRIDVRSVLFFRKKVAQLGIAPMSSMFWYGENTSNTFGGFR
;
A
#
# COMPACT_ATOMS: atom_id res chain seq x y z
N MET A 1 -23.95 49.34 -6.76
CA MET A 1 -22.75 48.86 -6.06
C MET A 1 -23.02 48.08 -4.75
N LYS A 2 -23.95 48.50 -3.91
CA LYS A 2 -24.23 47.82 -2.62
C LYS A 2 -24.88 46.42 -2.76
N THR A 3 -25.70 46.16 -3.78
CA THR A 3 -26.40 44.89 -4.02
C THR A 3 -25.47 43.78 -4.48
N HIS A 4 -24.45 44.07 -5.29
CA HIS A 4 -23.49 43.04 -5.72
C HIS A 4 -22.54 42.59 -4.61
N LEU A 5 -22.26 43.48 -3.64
CA LEU A 5 -21.43 43.12 -2.46
C LEU A 5 -22.13 42.18 -1.51
N ILE A 6 -23.45 42.33 -1.37
CA ILE A 6 -24.28 41.43 -0.51
C ILE A 6 -24.40 40.04 -1.11
N PHE A 7 -24.54 39.93 -2.45
CA PHE A 7 -24.57 38.62 -3.12
C PHE A 7 -23.22 37.88 -3.06
N ALA A 8 -22.11 38.60 -3.18
CA ALA A 8 -20.78 38.02 -3.06
C ALA A 8 -20.49 37.54 -1.63
N LEU A 9 -20.94 38.27 -0.61
CA LEU A 9 -20.83 37.89 0.80
C LEU A 9 -21.72 36.67 1.16
N LEU A 10 -22.92 36.60 0.60
CA LEU A 10 -23.82 35.44 0.78
C LEU A 10 -23.29 34.18 0.07
N ALA A 11 -22.70 34.33 -1.13
CA ALA A 11 -22.09 33.24 -1.84
C ALA A 11 -20.82 32.73 -1.13
N ALA A 12 -19.99 33.63 -0.59
CA ALA A 12 -18.83 33.29 0.21
C ALA A 12 -19.20 32.63 1.55
N ALA A 13 -20.28 33.11 2.18
CA ALA A 13 -20.80 32.51 3.40
C ALA A 13 -21.42 31.13 3.15
N MET A 14 -22.13 30.94 2.02
CA MET A 14 -22.63 29.62 1.63
C MET A 14 -21.50 28.66 1.28
N LEU A 15 -20.46 29.11 0.58
CA LEU A 15 -19.27 28.30 0.30
C LEU A 15 -18.50 27.96 1.57
N ALA A 16 -18.38 28.91 2.51
CA ALA A 16 -17.81 28.67 3.84
C ALA A 16 -18.66 27.72 4.70
N LEU A 17 -20.01 27.79 4.58
CA LEU A 17 -20.92 26.85 5.26
C LEU A 17 -20.87 25.45 4.65
N VAL A 18 -20.69 25.32 3.33
CA VAL A 18 -20.47 24.04 2.64
C VAL A 18 -19.11 23.45 3.01
N ILE A 19 -18.08 24.28 3.18
CA ILE A 19 -16.76 23.85 3.66
C ILE A 19 -16.77 23.55 5.16
N SER A 20 -17.59 24.23 5.96
CA SER A 20 -17.75 24.03 7.42
C SER A 20 -18.68 22.86 7.77
N GLN A 21 -19.51 22.40 6.85
CA GLN A 21 -20.20 21.11 6.91
C GLN A 21 -19.34 19.99 6.30
N SER A 22 -18.01 20.10 6.35
CA SER A 22 -17.18 18.92 6.36
C SER A 22 -17.59 18.12 7.60
N ARG A 23 -18.68 17.35 7.45
CA ARG A 23 -19.00 16.21 8.31
C ARG A 23 -17.66 15.54 8.59
N LYS A 24 -17.44 15.14 9.82
CA LYS A 24 -16.53 14.05 10.19
C LYS A 24 -17.03 12.81 9.43
N ASP A 25 -16.84 12.79 8.12
CA ASP A 25 -17.19 11.63 7.32
C ASP A 25 -16.22 10.55 7.77
N THR A 26 -16.76 9.62 8.54
CA THR A 26 -16.12 8.35 8.87
C THR A 26 -15.50 7.85 7.58
N LEU A 27 -14.17 7.73 7.55
CA LEU A 27 -13.51 7.23 6.35
C LEU A 27 -14.02 5.83 6.06
N SER A 28 -14.67 5.68 4.93
CA SER A 28 -15.25 4.43 4.45
C SER A 28 -14.64 4.04 3.10
N PHE A 29 -14.94 2.84 2.65
CA PHE A 29 -14.53 2.41 1.31
C PHE A 29 -15.11 3.32 0.21
N GLU A 30 -16.31 3.87 0.42
CA GLU A 30 -16.96 4.81 -0.50
C GLU A 30 -16.14 6.09 -0.72
N ASN A 31 -15.45 6.58 0.31
CA ASN A 31 -14.56 7.73 0.17
C ASN A 31 -13.37 7.41 -0.75
N VAL A 32 -12.83 6.19 -0.68
CA VAL A 32 -11.75 5.75 -1.58
C VAL A 32 -12.27 5.55 -3.00
N ILE A 33 -13.50 5.06 -3.18
CA ILE A 33 -14.15 4.96 -4.50
C ILE A 33 -14.29 6.34 -5.14
N LEU A 34 -14.77 7.34 -4.39
CA LEU A 34 -14.88 8.71 -4.89
C LEU A 34 -13.51 9.29 -5.27
N GLN A 35 -12.47 9.03 -4.48
CA GLN A 35 -11.11 9.45 -4.81
C GLN A 35 -10.61 8.80 -6.11
N ALA A 36 -10.83 7.49 -6.29
CA ALA A 36 -10.46 6.79 -7.50
C ALA A 36 -11.23 7.32 -8.73
N GLN A 37 -12.53 7.60 -8.58
CA GLN A 37 -13.35 8.18 -9.63
C GLN A 37 -12.88 9.57 -10.05
N ASN A 38 -12.61 10.45 -9.08
CA ASN A 38 -12.11 11.79 -9.34
C ASN A 38 -10.74 11.75 -10.02
N LEU A 39 -9.85 10.86 -9.55
CA LEU A 39 -8.52 10.69 -10.12
C LEU A 39 -8.59 10.17 -11.57
N ALA A 40 -9.59 9.36 -11.92
CA ALA A 40 -9.79 8.89 -13.29
C ALA A 40 -10.23 10.01 -14.26
N ALA A 41 -10.86 11.06 -13.76
CA ALA A 41 -11.27 12.21 -14.57
C ALA A 41 -10.09 13.13 -14.95
N GLU A 42 -8.97 13.01 -14.25
CA GLU A 42 -7.76 13.80 -14.47
C GLU A 42 -6.74 13.05 -15.33
N PRO A 43 -5.90 13.75 -16.12
CA PRO A 43 -4.78 13.15 -16.81
C PRO A 43 -3.84 12.46 -15.81
N TRP A 44 -3.42 11.25 -16.12
CA TRP A 44 -2.49 10.51 -15.27
C TRP A 44 -1.17 11.24 -15.07
N GLN A 45 -0.74 11.34 -13.83
CA GLN A 45 0.57 11.86 -13.44
C GLN A 45 1.32 10.79 -12.65
N PRO A 46 2.51 10.39 -13.09
CA PRO A 46 3.29 9.41 -12.36
C PRO A 46 3.71 9.97 -10.99
N VAL A 47 3.57 9.16 -9.95
CA VAL A 47 4.15 9.50 -8.65
C VAL A 47 5.65 9.59 -8.81
N GLN A 48 6.22 10.74 -8.43
CA GLN A 48 7.65 10.98 -8.55
C GLN A 48 8.45 10.06 -7.62
N ALA A 49 9.56 9.54 -8.12
CA ALA A 49 10.52 8.84 -7.28
C ALA A 49 11.15 9.81 -6.26
N VAL A 50 11.71 9.25 -5.19
CA VAL A 50 12.44 10.08 -4.20
C VAL A 50 13.67 10.72 -4.84
N ASP A 51 14.03 11.93 -4.39
CA ASP A 51 15.11 12.72 -4.99
C ASP A 51 16.50 12.14 -4.72
N SER A 52 16.70 11.37 -3.65
CA SER A 52 18.02 10.83 -3.32
C SER A 52 18.47 9.77 -4.32
N GLN A 53 19.44 10.15 -5.15
CA GLN A 53 20.10 9.20 -6.05
C GLN A 53 20.83 8.07 -5.31
N ARG A 54 21.28 8.33 -4.08
CA ARG A 54 21.95 7.31 -3.26
C ARG A 54 20.97 6.24 -2.81
N LEU A 55 19.78 6.61 -2.35
CA LEU A 55 18.70 5.67 -2.03
C LEU A 55 18.30 4.85 -3.27
N GLN A 56 18.20 5.48 -4.42
CA GLN A 56 17.85 4.80 -5.68
C GLN A 56 18.91 3.78 -6.12
N LYS A 57 20.19 4.05 -5.85
CA LYS A 57 21.34 3.23 -6.26
C LYS A 57 21.74 2.17 -5.25
N LEU A 58 21.06 2.04 -4.12
CA LEU A 58 21.33 0.97 -3.17
C LEU A 58 21.24 -0.39 -3.87
N ASN A 59 22.21 -1.26 -3.62
CA ASN A 59 22.07 -2.66 -3.98
C ASN A 59 21.15 -3.39 -3.02
N TYR A 60 20.83 -4.65 -3.33
CA TYR A 60 19.90 -5.44 -2.51
C TYR A 60 20.33 -5.59 -1.04
N ASP A 61 21.62 -5.86 -0.81
CA ASP A 61 22.14 -6.10 0.54
C ASP A 61 22.13 -4.81 1.38
N GLN A 62 22.51 -3.68 0.76
CA GLN A 62 22.42 -2.37 1.40
C GLN A 62 20.97 -2.00 1.74
N TYR A 63 20.04 -2.23 0.82
CA TYR A 63 18.62 -1.96 1.05
C TYR A 63 18.04 -2.83 2.16
N ARG A 64 18.39 -4.10 2.19
CA ARG A 64 17.96 -5.06 3.21
C ARG A 64 18.52 -4.74 4.60
N ASP A 65 19.65 -4.07 4.68
CA ASP A 65 20.30 -3.68 5.94
C ASP A 65 19.64 -2.45 6.59
N ILE A 66 18.74 -1.78 5.88
CA ILE A 66 17.89 -0.73 6.44
C ILE A 66 16.64 -1.39 7.03
N ARG A 67 16.50 -1.35 8.35
CA ARG A 67 15.46 -2.08 9.08
C ARG A 67 14.54 -1.13 9.83
N TRP A 68 13.28 -1.48 9.90
CA TRP A 68 12.31 -0.79 10.72
C TRP A 68 12.59 -1.03 12.21
N LYS A 69 12.58 0.04 13.01
CA LYS A 69 12.76 -0.06 14.46
C LYS A 69 11.55 -0.69 15.14
N GLU A 70 11.78 -1.70 15.96
CA GLU A 70 10.72 -2.47 16.62
C GLU A 70 9.80 -1.63 17.51
N ASP A 71 10.35 -0.65 18.22
CA ASP A 71 9.59 0.24 19.10
C ASP A 71 8.70 1.26 18.36
N GLN A 72 8.93 1.45 17.05
CA GLN A 72 8.14 2.29 16.16
C GLN A 72 7.01 1.52 15.44
N THR A 73 6.91 0.20 15.67
CA THR A 73 5.89 -0.64 15.02
C THR A 73 4.48 -0.16 15.34
N LEU A 74 3.70 0.08 14.29
CA LEU A 74 2.34 0.59 14.40
C LEU A 74 1.47 -0.39 15.21
N TRP A 75 0.71 0.13 16.18
CA TRP A 75 -0.16 -0.56 17.11
C TRP A 75 0.54 -1.45 18.17
N ARG A 76 1.87 -1.55 18.16
CA ARG A 76 2.63 -2.31 19.16
C ARG A 76 2.33 -1.83 20.58
N ARG A 77 2.39 -0.50 20.79
CA ARG A 77 2.14 0.10 22.12
C ARG A 77 0.70 -0.08 22.61
N LEU A 78 -0.22 -0.38 21.72
CA LEU A 78 -1.62 -0.67 22.04
C LEU A 78 -1.84 -2.16 22.33
N GLY A 79 -0.83 -3.02 22.16
CA GLY A 79 -0.93 -4.46 22.36
C GLY A 79 -1.91 -5.15 21.40
N LEU A 80 -2.13 -4.57 20.19
CA LEU A 80 -3.08 -5.12 19.24
C LEU A 80 -2.51 -6.37 18.55
N PRO A 81 -3.38 -7.31 18.13
CA PRO A 81 -2.94 -8.56 17.50
C PRO A 81 -2.26 -8.34 16.14
N PHE A 82 -2.72 -7.33 15.39
CA PHE A 82 -2.07 -6.92 14.15
C PHE A 82 -1.10 -5.77 14.42
N GLN A 83 0.12 -5.90 13.88
CA GLN A 83 1.14 -4.86 13.97
C GLN A 83 1.74 -4.63 12.59
N ILE A 84 2.10 -3.37 12.28
CA ILE A 84 2.58 -3.03 10.93
C ILE A 84 3.96 -2.39 11.03
N LYS A 85 4.87 -2.88 10.19
CA LYS A 85 6.21 -2.34 9.95
C LYS A 85 6.28 -1.83 8.52
N PHE A 86 7.07 -0.80 8.28
CA PHE A 86 7.13 -0.14 6.98
C PHE A 86 8.47 -0.36 6.29
N PHE A 87 8.46 -0.25 4.96
CA PHE A 87 9.67 -0.24 4.14
C PHE A 87 10.00 1.19 3.74
N ILE A 88 11.28 1.51 3.75
CA ILE A 88 11.79 2.75 3.18
C ILE A 88 11.86 2.64 1.65
N THR A 89 11.78 3.77 0.95
CA THR A 89 12.12 3.83 -0.48
C THR A 89 13.60 3.58 -0.70
N GLY A 90 13.92 2.92 -1.81
CA GLY A 90 15.29 2.62 -2.19
C GLY A 90 15.39 1.43 -3.15
N HIS A 91 16.54 1.20 -3.73
CA HIS A 91 16.81 0.12 -4.69
C HIS A 91 15.77 0.10 -5.82
N LEU A 92 14.96 -0.95 -5.96
CA LEU A 92 13.89 -1.05 -6.97
C LEU A 92 12.58 -0.36 -6.54
N HIS A 93 12.46 0.03 -5.26
CA HIS A 93 11.24 0.57 -4.66
C HIS A 93 11.34 2.07 -4.41
N ASN A 94 11.59 2.84 -5.46
CA ASN A 94 11.90 4.28 -5.37
C ASN A 94 10.65 5.19 -5.36
N THR A 95 9.47 4.65 -5.60
CA THR A 95 8.22 5.42 -5.61
C THR A 95 7.59 5.37 -4.23
N PRO A 96 7.41 6.52 -3.56
CA PRO A 96 6.76 6.55 -2.26
C PRO A 96 5.26 6.31 -2.37
N ILE A 97 4.71 5.74 -1.30
CA ILE A 97 3.26 5.59 -1.09
C ILE A 97 2.80 6.48 0.07
N THR A 98 1.55 6.91 0.02
CA THR A 98 0.92 7.64 1.12
C THR A 98 0.22 6.67 2.06
N LEU A 99 0.48 6.79 3.35
CA LEU A 99 -0.10 5.92 4.36
C LEU A 99 -0.96 6.71 5.32
N PHE A 100 -2.13 6.17 5.63
CA PHE A 100 -3.03 6.73 6.63
C PHE A 100 -3.38 5.67 7.68
N GLN A 101 -3.36 6.04 8.93
CA GLN A 101 -4.00 5.28 10.00
C GLN A 101 -5.43 5.75 10.15
N VAL A 102 -6.37 4.81 10.15
CA VAL A 102 -7.79 5.09 10.41
C VAL A 102 -8.14 4.59 11.80
N ASN A 103 -8.61 5.49 12.65
CA ASN A 103 -9.09 5.17 13.98
C ASN A 103 -10.53 5.70 14.11
N ARG A 104 -11.50 4.78 14.24
CA ARG A 104 -12.93 5.09 14.24
C ARG A 104 -13.30 5.92 13.01
N ASP A 105 -13.51 7.24 13.23
CA ASP A 105 -14.05 8.15 12.24
C ASP A 105 -13.00 9.12 11.66
N SER A 106 -11.71 8.92 11.98
CA SER A 106 -10.64 9.81 11.53
C SER A 106 -9.52 9.08 10.84
N ALA A 107 -9.07 9.64 9.72
CA ALA A 107 -7.86 9.22 9.03
C ALA A 107 -6.73 10.22 9.30
N ARG A 108 -5.60 9.75 9.78
CA ARG A 108 -4.40 10.55 10.01
C ARG A 108 -3.27 10.04 9.13
N GLN A 109 -2.70 10.91 8.32
CA GLN A 109 -1.52 10.55 7.53
C GLN A 109 -0.35 10.19 8.44
N LEU A 110 0.28 9.06 8.14
CA LEU A 110 1.54 8.66 8.75
C LEU A 110 2.67 9.38 8.01
N LYS A 111 3.35 10.28 8.71
CA LYS A 111 4.47 11.02 8.13
C LYS A 111 5.73 10.16 8.20
N PHE A 112 6.47 10.14 7.11
CA PHE A 112 7.78 9.50 7.06
C PHE A 112 8.76 10.27 7.97
N ALA A 113 9.61 9.51 8.67
CA ALA A 113 10.77 10.02 9.36
C ALA A 113 11.91 9.00 9.24
N ALA A 114 13.10 9.49 8.93
CA ALA A 114 14.30 8.66 8.77
C ALA A 114 14.65 7.90 10.06
N ASP A 115 14.34 8.51 11.21
CA ASP A 115 14.62 7.95 12.52
C ASP A 115 13.78 6.72 12.89
N TYR A 116 12.78 6.39 12.08
CA TYR A 116 12.03 5.14 12.22
C TYR A 116 12.82 3.91 11.79
N PHE A 117 13.97 4.11 11.16
CA PHE A 117 14.79 3.02 10.62
C PHE A 117 16.16 2.97 11.27
N ASP A 118 16.69 1.76 11.41
CA ASP A 118 18.08 1.46 11.71
C ASP A 118 18.81 1.25 10.38
N TYR A 119 19.85 2.04 10.18
CA TYR A 119 20.70 1.95 9.01
C TYR A 119 21.93 1.14 9.38
N GLY A 120 21.97 -0.10 8.94
CA GLY A 120 23.07 -1.00 9.24
C GLY A 120 24.39 -0.61 8.57
N PRO A 121 25.46 -1.37 8.83
CA PRO A 121 26.79 -1.07 8.32
C PRO A 121 26.89 -0.91 6.80
N LEU A 122 26.10 -1.68 6.04
CA LEU A 122 26.11 -1.63 4.56
C LEU A 122 25.43 -0.39 3.98
N ALA A 123 24.62 0.29 4.77
CA ALA A 123 23.95 1.55 4.41
C ALA A 123 24.50 2.75 5.17
N SER A 124 25.65 2.61 5.82
CA SER A 124 26.27 3.63 6.67
C SER A 124 26.76 4.87 5.91
N ASP A 125 26.92 4.77 4.60
CA ASP A 125 27.33 5.85 3.70
C ASP A 125 26.19 6.83 3.36
N LEU A 126 24.94 6.53 3.74
CA LEU A 126 23.81 7.43 3.59
C LEU A 126 23.91 8.59 4.59
N ASN A 127 23.97 9.80 4.08
CA ASN A 127 24.01 11.00 4.92
C ASN A 127 22.59 11.41 5.41
N VAL A 128 22.50 12.44 6.22
CA VAL A 128 21.22 12.91 6.78
C VAL A 128 20.24 13.34 5.70
N LEU A 129 20.71 13.99 4.61
CA LEU A 129 19.86 14.45 3.51
C LEU A 129 19.33 13.28 2.71
N ASP A 130 20.18 12.26 2.42
CA ASP A 130 19.74 11.04 1.74
C ASP A 130 18.63 10.36 2.53
N LYS A 131 18.81 10.19 3.84
CA LYS A 131 17.82 9.58 4.72
C LYS A 131 16.53 10.39 4.80
N ALA A 132 16.63 11.72 4.91
CA ALA A 132 15.47 12.62 4.99
C ALA A 132 14.67 12.68 3.69
N SER A 133 15.32 12.45 2.54
CA SER A 133 14.66 12.39 1.22
C SER A 133 13.89 11.10 0.97
N GLY A 134 13.90 10.14 1.91
CA GLY A 134 13.16 8.90 1.80
C GLY A 134 11.64 9.06 1.92
N GLY A 135 10.96 7.95 1.72
CA GLY A 135 9.51 7.82 1.90
C GLY A 135 9.15 6.39 2.25
N PHE A 136 7.90 6.10 2.51
CA PHE A 136 7.43 4.73 2.63
C PHE A 136 7.22 4.13 1.22
N SER A 137 7.78 2.94 0.96
CA SER A 137 7.58 2.21 -0.30
C SER A 137 6.61 1.05 -0.20
N GLY A 138 6.21 0.68 1.01
CA GLY A 138 5.35 -0.44 1.31
C GLY A 138 5.30 -0.72 2.80
N PHE A 139 4.66 -1.83 3.14
CA PHE A 139 4.54 -2.26 4.53
C PHE A 139 4.33 -3.77 4.62
N ARG A 140 4.58 -4.30 5.82
CA ARG A 140 4.32 -5.68 6.20
C ARG A 140 3.42 -5.73 7.42
N VAL A 141 2.47 -6.66 7.39
CA VAL A 141 1.56 -6.94 8.50
C VAL A 141 2.06 -8.15 9.25
N HIS A 142 2.15 -8.00 10.56
CA HIS A 142 2.52 -9.05 11.48
C HIS A 142 1.32 -9.47 12.33
N TYR A 143 1.22 -10.77 12.60
CA TYR A 143 0.16 -11.37 13.41
C TYR A 143 0.69 -12.64 14.11
N PRO A 144 0.22 -13.00 15.32
CA PRO A 144 0.63 -14.23 16.00
C PRO A 144 -0.01 -15.47 15.34
N LEU A 145 0.56 -15.89 14.19
CA LEU A 145 -0.02 -16.92 13.33
C LEU A 145 0.35 -18.33 13.80
N ASN A 146 1.65 -18.61 13.99
CA ASN A 146 2.14 -19.93 14.37
C ASN A 146 2.22 -20.10 15.88
N ARG A 147 2.60 -19.03 16.59
CA ARG A 147 2.78 -19.03 18.05
C ARG A 147 2.22 -17.73 18.63
N PRO A 148 1.58 -17.80 19.83
CA PRO A 148 1.00 -16.60 20.46
C PRO A 148 2.03 -15.54 20.87
N ASP A 149 3.26 -15.95 21.13
CA ASP A 149 4.37 -15.10 21.59
C ASP A 149 5.23 -14.54 20.44
N LEU A 150 4.97 -14.95 19.19
CA LEU A 150 5.74 -14.57 18.02
C LEU A 150 4.83 -13.96 16.95
N LEU A 151 5.21 -12.79 16.47
CA LEU A 151 4.51 -12.13 15.37
C LEU A 151 5.14 -12.54 14.03
N ASP A 152 4.44 -13.37 13.28
CA ASP A 152 4.82 -13.77 11.93
C ASP A 152 4.47 -12.66 10.91
N GLU A 153 5.25 -12.52 9.86
CA GLU A 153 4.91 -11.66 8.71
C GLU A 153 3.84 -12.36 7.86
N VAL A 154 2.59 -11.97 8.00
CA VAL A 154 1.46 -12.63 7.33
C VAL A 154 1.08 -12.02 5.99
N LEU A 155 1.44 -10.76 5.76
CA LEU A 155 1.10 -10.04 4.52
C LEU A 155 2.13 -8.96 4.25
N VAL A 156 2.50 -8.80 2.98
CA VAL A 156 3.40 -7.75 2.49
C VAL A 156 2.77 -7.06 1.29
N PHE A 157 2.81 -5.73 1.28
CA PHE A 157 2.63 -4.88 0.11
C PHE A 157 3.95 -4.17 -0.18
N LEU A 158 4.57 -4.46 -1.31
CA LEU A 158 5.83 -3.82 -1.71
C LEU A 158 5.98 -3.82 -3.22
N GLY A 159 6.06 -2.63 -3.80
CA GLY A 159 6.26 -2.41 -5.23
C GLY A 159 5.01 -2.62 -6.10
N GLY A 160 4.68 -1.63 -6.91
CA GLY A 160 3.56 -1.68 -7.83
C GLY A 160 2.23 -1.93 -7.14
N SER A 161 1.50 -2.94 -7.61
CA SER A 161 0.28 -3.43 -6.98
C SER A 161 0.42 -4.86 -6.44
N TYR A 162 1.66 -5.28 -6.17
CA TYR A 162 1.95 -6.62 -5.67
C TYR A 162 1.69 -6.74 -4.18
N PHE A 163 1.14 -7.88 -3.80
CA PHE A 163 1.04 -8.28 -2.40
C PHE A 163 1.26 -9.79 -2.28
N ARG A 164 1.78 -10.20 -1.13
CA ARG A 164 2.07 -11.60 -0.82
C ARG A 164 1.61 -11.90 0.60
N SER A 165 0.95 -13.04 0.78
CA SER A 165 0.61 -13.52 2.11
C SER A 165 1.05 -14.96 2.29
N LEU A 166 1.21 -15.37 3.56
CA LEU A 166 1.46 -16.74 3.93
C LEU A 166 0.45 -17.22 4.97
N ALA A 167 0.22 -18.53 4.99
CA ALA A 167 -0.61 -19.20 5.95
C ALA A 167 0.26 -19.86 7.05
N ARG A 168 -0.39 -20.47 8.03
CA ARG A 168 0.28 -21.21 9.11
C ARG A 168 1.24 -22.26 8.53
N GLU A 169 2.39 -22.40 9.17
CA GLU A 169 3.46 -23.36 8.81
C GLU A 169 4.05 -23.14 7.40
N GLN A 170 3.71 -22.07 6.71
CA GLN A 170 4.33 -21.73 5.43
C GLN A 170 5.57 -20.86 5.62
N VAL A 171 6.62 -21.16 4.85
CA VAL A 171 7.86 -20.39 4.82
C VAL A 171 7.80 -19.32 3.73
N TYR A 172 7.08 -19.59 2.64
CA TYR A 172 6.94 -18.71 1.51
C TYR A 172 5.49 -18.67 1.02
N GLY A 173 4.94 -17.48 0.90
CA GLY A 173 3.55 -17.27 0.49
C GLY A 173 3.36 -17.08 -0.99
N LEU A 174 2.10 -17.13 -1.43
CA LEU A 174 1.69 -16.78 -2.78
C LEU A 174 1.65 -15.27 -2.96
N SER A 175 2.01 -14.83 -4.16
CA SER A 175 1.93 -13.42 -4.58
C SER A 175 0.79 -13.22 -5.57
N ALA A 176 0.14 -12.07 -5.45
CA ALA A 176 -0.84 -11.59 -6.42
C ALA A 176 -0.58 -10.13 -6.76
N ARG A 177 -1.18 -9.63 -7.84
CA ARG A 177 -1.25 -8.21 -8.19
C ARG A 177 -2.69 -7.73 -8.02
N GLY A 178 -2.84 -6.46 -7.66
CA GLY A 178 -4.17 -5.84 -7.67
C GLY A 178 -4.82 -5.87 -9.04
N LEU A 179 -4.04 -5.63 -10.10
CA LEU A 179 -4.54 -5.59 -11.47
C LEU A 179 -3.42 -5.90 -12.47
N ALA A 180 -3.77 -6.55 -13.59
CA ALA A 180 -2.89 -6.73 -14.73
C ALA A 180 -3.54 -6.13 -15.99
N ILE A 181 -2.78 -5.36 -16.76
CA ILE A 181 -3.25 -4.70 -17.96
C ILE A 181 -2.33 -5.06 -19.11
N ASP A 182 -2.95 -5.57 -20.19
CA ASP A 182 -2.30 -5.87 -21.47
C ASP A 182 -1.10 -6.82 -21.35
N VAL A 183 -1.17 -7.80 -20.46
CA VAL A 183 -0.12 -8.80 -20.23
C VAL A 183 -0.03 -9.72 -21.47
N HIS A 184 1.19 -9.85 -22.01
CA HIS A 184 1.47 -10.67 -23.19
C HIS A 184 0.58 -10.37 -24.42
N THR A 185 0.10 -9.15 -24.54
CA THR A 185 -0.70 -8.71 -25.68
C THR A 185 0.23 -8.23 -26.79
N PRO A 186 0.27 -8.85 -27.99
CA PRO A 186 1.25 -8.50 -29.03
C PRO A 186 1.16 -7.06 -29.53
N ALA A 187 -0.02 -6.47 -29.47
CA ALA A 187 -0.31 -5.13 -30.01
C ALA A 187 -0.15 -4.00 -28.99
N THR A 188 0.03 -4.30 -27.71
CA THR A 188 0.07 -3.31 -26.65
C THR A 188 1.22 -3.57 -25.69
N LYS A 189 1.67 -2.52 -24.99
CA LYS A 189 2.68 -2.63 -23.95
C LYS A 189 1.99 -2.92 -22.61
N GLU A 190 2.48 -3.91 -21.87
CA GLU A 190 2.03 -4.19 -20.51
C GLU A 190 2.13 -2.93 -19.64
N GLU A 191 1.06 -2.67 -18.88
CA GLU A 191 0.96 -1.56 -17.93
C GLU A 191 0.98 -2.09 -16.50
N PHE A 192 1.68 -1.38 -15.62
CA PHE A 192 1.83 -1.73 -14.21
C PHE A 192 1.21 -0.64 -13.31
N PRO A 193 -0.12 -0.67 -13.09
CA PRO A 193 -0.76 0.20 -12.12
C PRO A 193 -0.17 -0.02 -10.73
N LYS A 194 -0.11 1.04 -9.91
CA LYS A 194 0.50 1.00 -8.58
C LYS A 194 -0.52 1.35 -7.51
N PHE A 195 -0.42 0.73 -6.36
CA PHE A 195 -1.04 1.27 -5.16
C PHE A 195 -0.25 2.50 -4.71
N THR A 196 -0.93 3.66 -4.67
CA THR A 196 -0.34 4.96 -4.35
C THR A 196 -0.65 5.43 -2.95
N ALA A 197 -1.75 4.95 -2.37
CA ALA A 197 -2.14 5.24 -1.00
C ALA A 197 -2.80 4.04 -0.33
N PHE A 198 -2.65 3.96 1.00
CA PHE A 198 -3.32 2.97 1.84
C PHE A 198 -3.89 3.60 3.09
N TRP A 199 -5.04 3.10 3.51
CA TRP A 199 -5.70 3.41 4.78
C TRP A 199 -5.72 2.14 5.63
N LEU A 200 -4.98 2.18 6.73
CA LEU A 200 -4.78 1.08 7.67
C LEU A 200 -5.82 1.24 8.78
N VAL A 201 -6.89 0.44 8.72
CA VAL A 201 -7.97 0.51 9.71
C VAL A 201 -7.49 -0.17 10.99
N GLN A 202 -7.48 0.59 12.09
CA GLN A 202 -7.03 0.08 13.39
C GLN A 202 -7.97 -1.01 13.88
N PRO A 203 -7.47 -2.25 14.09
CA PRO A 203 -8.30 -3.34 14.61
C PRO A 203 -8.58 -3.17 16.11
N GLY A 204 -9.61 -3.84 16.59
CA GLY A 204 -9.83 -4.05 18.02
C GLY A 204 -8.86 -5.09 18.61
N ALA A 205 -8.78 -5.13 19.94
CA ALA A 205 -7.87 -6.03 20.65
C ALA A 205 -8.15 -7.53 20.41
N ASN A 206 -9.39 -7.88 20.06
CA ASN A 206 -9.82 -9.26 19.84
C ASN A 206 -10.11 -9.56 18.36
N ASP A 207 -9.81 -8.64 17.47
CA ASP A 207 -10.10 -8.81 16.06
C ASP A 207 -9.18 -9.87 15.43
N LYS A 208 -9.79 -10.79 14.70
CA LYS A 208 -9.09 -11.79 13.91
C LYS A 208 -8.99 -11.41 12.43
N ARG A 209 -9.48 -10.23 12.08
CA ARG A 209 -9.51 -9.69 10.73
C ARG A 209 -8.96 -8.27 10.72
N LEU A 210 -8.11 -7.98 9.75
CA LEU A 210 -7.61 -6.65 9.47
C LEU A 210 -8.26 -6.14 8.19
N THR A 211 -8.75 -4.91 8.21
CA THR A 211 -9.26 -4.20 7.03
C THR A 211 -8.26 -3.16 6.57
N LEU A 212 -8.00 -3.11 5.28
CA LEU A 212 -7.17 -2.10 4.62
C LEU A 212 -7.92 -1.57 3.41
N TYR A 213 -7.83 -0.27 3.15
CA TYR A 213 -8.23 0.29 1.85
C TYR A 213 -6.98 0.71 1.07
N ALA A 214 -7.05 0.66 -0.25
CA ALA A 214 -5.97 1.11 -1.12
C ALA A 214 -6.51 1.85 -2.35
N LEU A 215 -5.75 2.85 -2.79
CA LEU A 215 -5.97 3.56 -4.04
C LEU A 215 -4.95 3.08 -5.06
N LEU A 216 -5.44 2.55 -6.18
CA LEU A 216 -4.64 2.14 -7.33
C LEU A 216 -4.65 3.25 -8.37
N ASP A 217 -3.52 3.51 -8.98
CA ASP A 217 -3.39 4.47 -10.08
C ASP A 217 -2.46 3.98 -11.19
N GLY A 218 -2.81 4.31 -12.43
CA GLY A 218 -2.05 3.98 -13.63
C GLY A 218 -2.53 4.76 -14.85
N PRO A 219 -1.78 4.74 -15.95
CA PRO A 219 -2.11 5.51 -17.17
C PRO A 219 -3.49 5.22 -17.74
N SER A 220 -3.99 4.00 -17.63
CA SER A 220 -5.26 3.57 -18.21
C SER A 220 -6.40 3.43 -17.22
N VAL A 221 -6.09 3.29 -15.91
CA VAL A 221 -7.07 2.89 -14.91
C VAL A 221 -6.71 3.44 -13.53
N THR A 222 -7.73 3.75 -12.76
CA THR A 222 -7.65 3.93 -11.31
C THR A 222 -8.53 2.90 -10.63
N GLY A 223 -8.32 2.67 -9.34
CA GLY A 223 -9.16 1.74 -8.59
C GLY A 223 -9.14 1.98 -7.10
N ALA A 224 -10.28 1.75 -6.49
CA ALA A 224 -10.41 1.61 -5.04
C ALA A 224 -10.43 0.14 -4.67
N TYR A 225 -9.69 -0.22 -3.64
CA TYR A 225 -9.58 -1.59 -3.14
C TYR A 225 -9.86 -1.63 -1.64
N GLU A 226 -10.60 -2.65 -1.23
CA GLU A 226 -10.79 -3.05 0.15
C GLU A 226 -10.23 -4.47 0.30
N PHE A 227 -9.33 -4.65 1.26
CA PHE A 227 -8.76 -5.93 1.63
C PHE A 227 -9.21 -6.28 3.04
N ASN A 228 -9.81 -7.45 3.21
CA ASN A 228 -10.16 -8.02 4.49
C ASN A 228 -9.32 -9.29 4.70
N ILE A 229 -8.34 -9.19 5.59
CA ILE A 229 -7.31 -10.20 5.81
C ILE A 229 -7.64 -10.99 7.08
N THR A 230 -7.78 -12.31 6.95
CA THR A 230 -8.00 -13.24 8.06
C THR A 230 -6.89 -14.28 8.07
N PRO A 231 -5.83 -14.10 8.89
CA PRO A 231 -4.74 -15.07 9.02
C PRO A 231 -5.24 -16.37 9.65
N GLY A 232 -4.69 -17.50 9.21
CA GLY A 232 -5.07 -18.84 9.71
C GLY A 232 -4.34 -19.98 9.04
N ASP A 233 -4.85 -21.20 9.18
CA ASP A 233 -4.33 -22.41 8.49
C ASP A 233 -4.33 -22.20 6.97
N ALA A 234 -5.35 -21.49 6.48
CA ALA A 234 -5.34 -20.83 5.19
C ALA A 234 -5.57 -19.32 5.44
N THR A 235 -4.58 -18.50 5.17
CA THR A 235 -4.76 -17.04 5.24
C THR A 235 -5.65 -16.59 4.10
N ARG A 236 -6.84 -16.09 4.46
CA ARG A 236 -7.82 -15.61 3.49
C ARG A 236 -7.74 -14.09 3.35
N ILE A 237 -7.74 -13.64 2.09
CA ILE A 237 -7.84 -12.22 1.74
C ILE A 237 -9.06 -12.04 0.86
N ASP A 238 -10.12 -11.48 1.42
CA ASP A 238 -11.29 -11.08 0.65
C ASP A 238 -11.02 -9.69 0.06
N VAL A 239 -11.10 -9.57 -1.28
CA VAL A 239 -10.80 -8.33 -2.00
C VAL A 239 -12.04 -7.83 -2.70
N ARG A 240 -12.42 -6.59 -2.44
CA ARG A 240 -13.42 -5.84 -3.19
C ARG A 240 -12.72 -4.72 -3.94
N SER A 241 -13.01 -4.55 -5.23
CA SER A 241 -12.43 -3.48 -6.03
C SER A 241 -13.48 -2.79 -6.91
N VAL A 242 -13.29 -1.50 -7.12
CA VAL A 242 -14.06 -0.67 -8.05
C VAL A 242 -13.05 0.04 -8.95
N LEU A 243 -13.17 -0.18 -10.27
CA LEU A 243 -12.22 0.32 -11.26
C LEU A 243 -12.84 1.41 -12.13
N PHE A 244 -12.08 2.43 -12.44
CA PHE A 244 -12.46 3.52 -13.33
C PHE A 244 -11.41 3.63 -14.44
N PHE A 245 -11.86 3.60 -15.70
CA PHE A 245 -10.97 3.59 -16.84
C PHE A 245 -10.81 4.99 -17.42
N ARG A 246 -9.56 5.43 -17.60
CA ARG A 246 -9.20 6.66 -18.34
C ARG A 246 -9.25 6.43 -19.85
N LYS A 247 -8.96 5.22 -20.28
CA LYS A 247 -8.95 4.82 -21.69
C LYS A 247 -9.21 3.34 -21.85
N LYS A 248 -9.50 2.91 -23.07
CA LYS A 248 -9.69 1.50 -23.43
C LYS A 248 -8.39 0.71 -23.16
N VAL A 249 -8.54 -0.48 -22.60
CA VAL A 249 -7.50 -1.50 -22.46
C VAL A 249 -7.87 -2.71 -23.34
N ALA A 250 -6.88 -3.43 -23.85
CA ALA A 250 -7.14 -4.59 -24.70
C ALA A 250 -7.44 -5.83 -23.85
N GLN A 251 -6.73 -5.99 -22.74
CA GLN A 251 -6.88 -7.11 -21.83
C GLN A 251 -6.81 -6.66 -20.37
N LEU A 252 -7.78 -7.12 -19.58
CA LEU A 252 -7.83 -6.88 -18.14
C LEU A 252 -7.71 -8.20 -17.39
N GLY A 253 -6.68 -8.33 -16.56
CA GLY A 253 -6.50 -9.43 -15.62
C GLY A 253 -6.90 -9.00 -14.21
N ILE A 254 -7.93 -9.66 -13.65
CA ILE A 254 -8.42 -9.41 -12.29
C ILE A 254 -7.77 -10.43 -11.35
N ALA A 255 -7.21 -9.93 -10.24
CA ALA A 255 -6.55 -10.72 -9.20
C ALA A 255 -5.53 -11.76 -9.75
N PRO A 256 -4.62 -11.37 -10.67
CA PRO A 256 -3.69 -12.30 -11.26
C PRO A 256 -2.69 -12.78 -10.22
N MET A 257 -2.51 -14.07 -10.13
CA MET A 257 -1.48 -14.69 -9.31
C MET A 257 -0.12 -14.49 -9.96
N SER A 258 0.92 -14.37 -9.15
CA SER A 258 2.28 -14.13 -9.58
C SER A 258 3.27 -14.89 -8.70
N SER A 259 4.44 -15.22 -9.26
CA SER A 259 5.53 -15.88 -8.51
C SER A 259 5.10 -17.20 -7.87
N MET A 260 4.33 -17.99 -8.61
CA MET A 260 3.89 -19.32 -8.18
C MET A 260 4.95 -20.36 -8.55
N PHE A 261 5.18 -21.30 -7.65
CA PHE A 261 5.93 -22.51 -7.96
C PHE A 261 4.95 -23.59 -8.43
N TRP A 262 5.26 -24.20 -9.56
CA TRP A 262 4.49 -25.32 -10.07
C TRP A 262 5.15 -26.64 -9.66
N TYR A 263 4.53 -27.37 -8.76
CA TYR A 263 4.94 -28.71 -8.37
C TYR A 263 3.84 -29.69 -8.77
N GLY A 264 4.17 -30.74 -9.52
CA GLY A 264 3.27 -31.79 -9.94
C GLY A 264 4.02 -33.08 -10.19
N GLU A 265 3.30 -34.15 -10.45
CA GLU A 265 3.89 -35.48 -10.73
C GLU A 265 4.90 -35.46 -11.89
N ASN A 266 4.77 -34.50 -12.80
CA ASN A 266 5.68 -34.30 -13.93
C ASN A 266 6.91 -33.46 -13.61
N THR A 267 7.06 -33.03 -12.35
CA THR A 267 8.20 -32.18 -11.94
C THR A 267 9.27 -33.06 -11.32
N SER A 268 10.36 -33.28 -12.02
CA SER A 268 11.47 -34.14 -11.56
C SER A 268 12.33 -33.49 -10.48
N ASN A 269 12.24 -32.18 -10.26
CA ASN A 269 13.07 -31.44 -9.31
C ASN A 269 12.20 -30.62 -8.35
N THR A 270 12.06 -31.11 -7.13
CA THR A 270 11.32 -30.46 -6.03
C THR A 270 12.24 -29.68 -5.09
N PHE A 271 13.55 -29.66 -5.33
CA PHE A 271 14.53 -29.03 -4.46
C PHE A 271 14.92 -27.63 -4.92
N GLY A 272 14.95 -26.71 -3.99
CA GLY A 272 15.69 -25.45 -4.13
C GLY A 272 14.98 -24.30 -4.81
N GLY A 273 13.69 -24.24 -4.75
CA GLY A 273 12.89 -23.15 -5.31
C GLY A 273 13.01 -21.78 -4.65
N PHE A 274 14.18 -21.40 -4.18
CA PHE A 274 14.47 -20.04 -3.68
C PHE A 274 15.03 -19.15 -4.80
N ARG A 275 14.29 -18.95 -5.86
CA ARG A 275 14.67 -18.00 -6.90
C ARG A 275 13.53 -17.06 -7.22
#